data_588ece7e3cfa738db1b92b9a14483b15
#
_entry.id   588ece7e3cfa738db1b92b9a14483b15
#
_cell.length_a   1.000
_cell.length_b   1.000
_cell.length_c   1.000
_cell.angle_alpha   90.00
_cell.angle_beta   90.00
_cell.angle_gamma   90.00
#
_symmetry.space_group_name_H-M   'P 1'
#
loop_
_entity.id
_entity.type
_entity.pdbx_description
1 polymer ?
#
loop_
_entity_poly.entity_id
_entity_poly.type
_entity_poly.pdbx_seq_one_letter_code
_entity_poly.pdbx_strand_id
1 'polypeptide(L)'
;MAMQHMLGFTIHPATGGGNPYVVIGVGSNRTALAPTNAPDDSYWICIINAKNPRVMVKDWIIKGSDNSKVPPGIDTYMNDPEYIFVVATKTLSTLHVPQGAFFDFLTKYGAGPELQKLEQLNVVYGCGNYGNVSYALTGQCGPRGGGKPNPPSYEKGSIYGGYSALMMMSLMPGPNGAPPYSLCDTYTWTSP
;
A
#
# COMPACT_ATOMS: atom_id res chain seq x y z
N MET A 1 30.57 -14.11 -0.35
CA MET A 1 29.41 -13.30 -0.78
C MET A 1 28.40 -13.28 0.36
N ALA A 2 28.08 -12.11 0.88
CA ALA A 2 27.01 -12.02 1.87
C ALA A 2 25.67 -12.36 1.16
N MET A 3 24.99 -13.41 1.59
CA MET A 3 23.63 -13.69 1.14
C MET A 3 22.79 -12.46 1.50
N GLN A 4 22.27 -11.75 0.50
CA GLN A 4 21.28 -10.72 0.76
C GLN A 4 20.01 -11.43 1.21
N HIS A 5 19.61 -11.12 2.43
CA HIS A 5 18.47 -11.75 3.05
C HIS A 5 17.18 -11.09 2.55
N MET A 6 16.14 -11.88 2.49
CA MET A 6 14.76 -11.39 2.43
C MET A 6 14.55 -10.30 3.47
N LEU A 7 13.92 -9.20 3.09
CA LEU A 7 13.57 -8.12 4.01
C LEU A 7 12.11 -8.25 4.43
N GLY A 8 11.83 -8.09 5.70
CA GLY A 8 10.47 -7.85 6.16
C GLY A 8 9.96 -6.52 5.61
N PHE A 9 8.70 -6.48 5.23
CA PHE A 9 8.02 -5.32 4.69
C PHE A 9 6.64 -5.23 5.33
N THR A 10 6.47 -4.27 6.23
CA THR A 10 5.24 -4.15 7.02
C THR A 10 4.63 -2.77 6.81
N ILE A 11 3.36 -2.73 6.44
CA ILE A 11 2.60 -1.51 6.23
C ILE A 11 1.65 -1.31 7.40
N HIS A 12 1.71 -0.14 8.00
CA HIS A 12 0.92 0.26 9.15
C HIS A 12 0.03 1.46 8.80
N PRO A 13 -1.22 1.26 8.37
CA PRO A 13 -2.22 2.32 8.38
C PRO A 13 -2.44 2.82 9.80
N ALA A 14 -2.73 4.09 9.95
CA ALA A 14 -2.99 4.68 11.26
C ALA A 14 -4.49 4.77 11.54
N THR A 15 -4.90 4.39 12.75
CA THR A 15 -6.28 4.50 13.25
C THR A 15 -6.41 5.47 14.41
N GLY A 16 -5.38 6.29 14.66
CA GLY A 16 -5.30 7.26 15.75
C GLY A 16 -4.17 8.25 15.53
N GLY A 17 -3.68 8.89 16.56
CA GLY A 17 -2.80 10.04 16.52
C GLY A 17 -1.43 9.91 15.83
N GLY A 18 -1.04 8.73 15.37
CA GLY A 18 0.20 8.52 14.62
C GLY A 18 0.04 8.72 13.11
N ASN A 19 1.16 8.82 12.39
CA ASN A 19 1.16 8.74 10.92
C ASN A 19 1.11 7.29 10.45
N PRO A 20 0.57 6.98 9.26
CA PRO A 20 0.83 5.71 8.59
C PRO A 20 2.31 5.59 8.30
N TYR A 21 2.82 4.37 8.26
CA TYR A 21 4.24 4.13 7.97
C TYR A 21 4.49 2.74 7.40
N VAL A 22 5.65 2.57 6.81
CA VAL A 22 6.18 1.28 6.33
C VAL A 22 7.47 0.99 7.08
N VAL A 23 7.63 -0.24 7.56
CA VAL A 23 8.90 -0.72 8.15
C VAL A 23 9.53 -1.73 7.21
N ILE A 24 10.80 -1.53 6.90
CA ILE A 24 11.56 -2.39 5.97
C ILE A 24 12.85 -2.82 6.64
N GLY A 25 13.10 -4.12 6.71
CA GLY A 25 14.35 -4.64 7.22
C GLY A 25 14.25 -5.96 7.96
N VAL A 26 15.34 -6.35 8.62
CA VAL A 26 15.46 -7.60 9.39
C VAL A 26 16.09 -7.32 10.75
N GLY A 27 15.55 -7.92 11.79
CA GLY A 27 16.08 -7.78 13.15
C GLY A 27 16.13 -6.33 13.63
N SER A 28 17.29 -5.86 14.06
CA SER A 28 17.53 -4.47 14.48
C SER A 28 17.80 -3.51 13.31
N ASN A 29 18.12 -4.04 12.13
CA ASN A 29 18.42 -3.24 10.95
C ASN A 29 17.13 -2.93 10.17
N ARG A 30 16.34 -1.99 10.68
CA ARG A 30 15.04 -1.58 10.13
C ARG A 30 15.05 -0.10 9.78
N THR A 31 14.32 0.25 8.72
CA THR A 31 14.04 1.63 8.32
C THR A 31 12.54 1.83 8.32
N ALA A 32 12.07 2.91 8.93
CA ALA A 32 10.68 3.35 8.85
C ALA A 32 10.59 4.48 7.82
N LEU A 33 9.65 4.34 6.89
CA LEU A 33 9.27 5.37 5.93
C LEU A 33 7.88 5.86 6.32
N ALA A 34 7.71 7.16 6.46
CA ALA A 34 6.45 7.77 6.85
C ALA A 34 6.33 9.17 6.23
N PRO A 35 5.11 9.70 6.07
CA PRO A 35 4.92 11.09 5.70
C PRO A 35 5.37 12.00 6.85
N THR A 36 5.76 13.22 6.53
CA THR A 36 6.13 14.22 7.55
C THR A 36 4.95 14.56 8.45
N ASN A 37 3.78 14.76 7.86
CA ASN A 37 2.55 15.06 8.60
C ASN A 37 1.33 14.72 7.73
N ALA A 38 0.67 13.58 8.00
CA ALA A 38 -0.59 13.24 7.38
C ALA A 38 -1.73 13.73 8.29
N PRO A 39 -2.72 14.48 7.78
CA PRO A 39 -3.93 14.79 8.53
C PRO A 39 -4.75 13.52 8.76
N ASP A 40 -5.62 13.54 9.76
CA ASP A 40 -6.66 12.53 9.89
C ASP A 40 -7.57 12.58 8.65
N ASP A 41 -8.25 11.48 8.38
CA ASP A 41 -9.09 11.33 7.21
C ASP A 41 -8.32 11.55 5.90
N SER A 42 -7.28 10.75 5.70
CA SER A 42 -6.42 10.86 4.53
C SER A 42 -5.87 9.52 4.06
N TYR A 43 -5.36 9.54 2.83
CA TYR A 43 -4.53 8.51 2.23
C TYR A 43 -3.10 9.02 2.14
N TRP A 44 -2.15 8.24 2.56
CA TRP A 44 -0.75 8.40 2.23
C TRP A 44 -0.38 7.39 1.15
N ILE A 45 0.19 7.90 0.07
CA ILE A 45 0.65 7.08 -1.05
C ILE A 45 2.13 7.36 -1.21
N CYS A 46 2.95 6.31 -1.27
CA CYS A 46 4.37 6.48 -1.50
C CYS A 46 4.93 5.50 -2.53
N ILE A 47 6.00 5.92 -3.16
CA ILE A 47 6.80 5.14 -4.11
C ILE A 47 8.15 4.84 -3.47
N ILE A 48 8.51 3.58 -3.49
CA ILE A 48 9.75 3.04 -2.90
C ILE A 48 10.60 2.50 -4.04
N ASN A 49 11.91 2.72 -3.96
CA ASN A 49 12.85 2.19 -4.95
C ASN A 49 13.10 0.69 -4.71
N ALA A 50 12.77 -0.17 -5.67
CA ALA A 50 12.97 -1.62 -5.55
C ALA A 50 14.46 -2.03 -5.52
N LYS A 51 15.38 -1.19 -6.01
CA LYS A 51 16.83 -1.43 -5.89
C LYS A 51 17.37 -1.08 -4.49
N ASN A 52 16.72 -0.12 -3.82
CA ASN A 52 17.01 0.24 -2.44
C ASN A 52 15.70 0.51 -1.69
N PRO A 53 15.03 -0.52 -1.16
CA PRO A 53 13.69 -0.38 -0.59
C PRO A 53 13.61 0.53 0.65
N ARG A 54 14.75 0.90 1.21
CA ARG A 54 14.82 1.84 2.34
C ARG A 54 14.73 3.30 1.93
N VAL A 55 14.58 3.57 0.63
CA VAL A 55 14.48 4.91 0.06
C VAL A 55 13.07 5.13 -0.48
N MET A 56 12.36 6.07 0.12
CA MET A 56 11.14 6.64 -0.43
C MET A 56 11.50 7.66 -1.51
N VAL A 57 11.03 7.42 -2.72
CA VAL A 57 11.34 8.28 -3.89
C VAL A 57 10.40 9.47 -3.94
N LYS A 58 9.13 9.23 -3.65
CA LYS A 58 8.07 10.22 -3.71
C LYS A 58 6.91 9.81 -2.82
N ASP A 59 6.21 10.78 -2.29
CA ASP A 59 4.94 10.54 -1.62
C ASP A 59 3.91 11.65 -1.90
N TRP A 60 2.65 11.33 -1.61
CA TRP A 60 1.50 12.21 -1.69
C TRP A 60 0.57 11.95 -0.52
N ILE A 61 -0.11 13.00 -0.09
CA ILE A 61 -1.21 12.92 0.85
C ILE A 61 -2.48 13.37 0.13
N ILE A 62 -3.49 12.52 0.09
CA ILE A 62 -4.82 12.83 -0.44
C ILE A 62 -5.75 12.93 0.77
N LYS A 63 -6.40 14.06 0.93
CA LYS A 63 -7.45 14.22 1.96
C LYS A 63 -8.63 13.35 1.62
N GLY A 64 -9.36 12.84 2.62
CA GLY A 64 -10.55 12.03 2.43
C GLY A 64 -11.59 12.72 1.54
N SER A 65 -11.78 14.02 1.68
CA SER A 65 -12.65 14.82 0.81
C SER A 65 -12.25 14.84 -0.67
N ASP A 66 -11.05 14.43 -1.00
CA ASP A 66 -10.51 14.34 -2.37
C ASP A 66 -10.46 12.88 -2.88
N ASN A 67 -11.27 12.01 -2.33
CA ASN A 67 -11.31 10.55 -2.52
C ASN A 67 -11.58 10.06 -3.96
N SER A 68 -11.80 10.95 -4.89
CA SER A 68 -11.90 10.67 -6.33
C SER A 68 -10.68 11.13 -7.15
N LYS A 69 -9.68 11.75 -6.49
CA LYS A 69 -8.53 12.32 -7.18
C LYS A 69 -7.33 11.37 -7.16
N VAL A 70 -6.77 11.14 -8.34
CA VAL A 70 -5.51 10.42 -8.50
C VAL A 70 -4.34 11.37 -8.22
N PRO A 71 -3.28 10.93 -7.51
CA PRO A 71 -2.09 11.76 -7.28
C PRO A 71 -1.48 12.27 -8.59
N PRO A 72 -1.19 13.57 -8.70
CA PRO A 72 -0.60 14.11 -9.92
C PRO A 72 0.80 13.52 -10.16
N GLY A 73 1.05 13.08 -11.39
CA GLY A 73 2.36 12.57 -11.81
C GLY A 73 2.71 11.16 -11.31
N ILE A 74 1.79 10.46 -10.66
CA ILE A 74 2.03 9.10 -10.16
C ILE A 74 2.28 8.10 -11.31
N ASP A 75 1.69 8.33 -12.47
CA ASP A 75 1.84 7.46 -13.64
C ASP A 75 3.31 7.32 -14.10
N THR A 76 4.16 8.30 -13.81
CA THR A 76 5.60 8.25 -14.08
C THR A 76 6.26 7.02 -13.44
N TYR A 77 5.76 6.57 -12.30
CA TYR A 77 6.33 5.46 -11.53
C TYR A 77 5.59 4.14 -11.76
N MET A 78 4.27 4.20 -12.01
CA MET A 78 3.41 3.02 -11.97
C MET A 78 3.66 2.01 -13.09
N ASN A 79 4.33 2.40 -14.17
CA ASN A 79 4.67 1.52 -15.29
C ASN A 79 6.12 1.02 -15.26
N ASP A 80 6.90 1.38 -14.24
CA ASP A 80 8.30 1.02 -14.11
C ASP A 80 8.52 -0.02 -13.00
N PRO A 81 9.00 -1.23 -13.31
CA PRO A 81 9.22 -2.29 -12.33
C PRO A 81 10.32 -1.99 -11.30
N GLU A 82 11.06 -0.91 -11.47
CA GLU A 82 12.05 -0.45 -10.47
C GLU A 82 11.40 0.14 -9.21
N TYR A 83 10.05 0.24 -9.17
CA TYR A 83 9.35 0.81 -8.03
C TYR A 83 8.33 -0.14 -7.42
N ILE A 84 8.07 0.11 -6.14
CA ILE A 84 7.00 -0.49 -5.34
C ILE A 84 6.13 0.66 -4.86
N PHE A 85 4.84 0.56 -5.01
CA PHE A 85 3.91 1.55 -4.46
C PHE A 85 3.25 1.04 -3.19
N VAL A 86 2.92 1.96 -2.31
CA VAL A 86 2.17 1.71 -1.08
C VAL A 86 1.07 2.74 -0.97
N VAL A 87 -0.10 2.30 -0.54
CA VAL A 87 -1.21 3.14 -0.10
C VAL A 87 -1.54 2.74 1.34
N ALA A 88 -1.64 3.70 2.24
CA ALA A 88 -2.05 3.47 3.61
C ALA A 88 -2.93 4.63 4.09
N THR A 89 -4.00 4.31 4.80
CA THR A 89 -4.93 5.32 5.32
C THR A 89 -4.54 5.83 6.69
N LYS A 90 -4.97 7.04 7.01
CA LYS A 90 -4.97 7.59 8.37
C LYS A 90 -6.38 7.96 8.76
N THR A 91 -6.94 7.24 9.75
CA THR A 91 -8.25 7.50 10.36
C THR A 91 -9.34 7.82 9.32
N LEU A 92 -9.40 7.02 8.24
CA LEU A 92 -10.24 7.31 7.10
C LEU A 92 -11.72 7.19 7.45
N SER A 93 -12.51 8.24 7.19
CA SER A 93 -13.96 8.20 7.32
C SER A 93 -14.58 7.22 6.33
N THR A 94 -15.60 6.49 6.75
CA THR A 94 -16.41 5.64 5.84
C THR A 94 -17.04 6.41 4.69
N LEU A 95 -17.29 7.70 4.87
CA LEU A 95 -17.79 8.58 3.79
C LEU A 95 -16.77 8.86 2.69
N HIS A 96 -15.49 8.69 3.00
CA HIS A 96 -14.40 9.09 2.14
C HIS A 96 -13.60 7.91 1.58
N VAL A 97 -14.22 6.72 1.50
CA VAL A 97 -13.64 5.59 0.76
C VAL A 97 -13.40 5.96 -0.70
N PRO A 98 -12.41 5.37 -1.38
CA PRO A 98 -12.07 5.73 -2.76
C PRO A 98 -13.28 5.63 -3.70
N GLN A 99 -13.42 6.61 -4.58
CA GLN A 99 -14.51 6.70 -5.56
C GLN A 99 -13.97 7.16 -6.92
N GLY A 100 -14.75 6.93 -7.98
CA GLY A 100 -14.47 7.42 -9.33
C GLY A 100 -13.06 7.10 -9.79
N ALA A 101 -12.35 8.10 -10.33
CA ALA A 101 -11.02 7.89 -10.91
C ALA A 101 -9.98 7.33 -9.93
N PHE A 102 -10.11 7.63 -8.64
CA PHE A 102 -9.19 7.07 -7.64
C PHE A 102 -9.49 5.59 -7.35
N PHE A 103 -10.76 5.21 -7.29
CA PHE A 103 -11.18 3.81 -7.18
C PHE A 103 -10.69 3.00 -8.39
N ASP A 104 -10.91 3.50 -9.60
CA ASP A 104 -10.47 2.86 -10.84
C ASP A 104 -8.94 2.72 -10.90
N PHE A 105 -8.23 3.75 -10.45
CA PHE A 105 -6.76 3.72 -10.34
C PHE A 105 -6.31 2.61 -9.39
N LEU A 106 -6.84 2.54 -8.18
CA LEU A 106 -6.46 1.50 -7.22
C LEU A 106 -6.77 0.10 -7.74
N THR A 107 -7.95 -0.09 -8.35
CA THR A 107 -8.36 -1.36 -8.97
C THR A 107 -7.44 -1.75 -10.12
N LYS A 108 -7.09 -0.81 -10.99
CA LYS A 108 -6.11 -1.04 -12.07
C LYS A 108 -4.78 -1.56 -11.52
N TYR A 109 -4.35 -1.08 -10.36
CA TYR A 109 -3.08 -1.46 -9.75
C TYR A 109 -3.20 -2.55 -8.68
N GLY A 110 -4.34 -3.23 -8.61
CA GLY A 110 -4.48 -4.50 -7.93
C GLY A 110 -5.27 -4.47 -6.64
N ALA A 111 -5.98 -3.39 -6.35
CA ALA A 111 -7.02 -3.41 -5.35
C ALA A 111 -8.17 -4.31 -5.82
N GLY A 112 -8.78 -5.04 -4.92
CA GLY A 112 -9.81 -6.02 -5.22
C GLY A 112 -10.88 -6.12 -4.13
N PRO A 113 -11.11 -7.30 -3.55
CA PRO A 113 -12.23 -7.55 -2.65
C PRO A 113 -12.27 -6.67 -1.40
N GLU A 114 -11.11 -6.28 -0.87
CA GLU A 114 -11.08 -5.45 0.34
C GLU A 114 -11.50 -4.00 0.05
N LEU A 115 -11.05 -3.45 -1.09
CA LEU A 115 -11.51 -2.14 -1.55
C LEU A 115 -13.01 -2.15 -1.87
N GLN A 116 -13.49 -3.20 -2.55
CA GLN A 116 -14.91 -3.36 -2.88
C GLN A 116 -15.80 -3.42 -1.64
N LYS A 117 -15.36 -4.11 -0.58
CA LYS A 117 -16.08 -4.11 0.71
C LYS A 117 -16.22 -2.72 1.30
N LEU A 118 -15.17 -1.91 1.25
CA LEU A 118 -15.20 -0.53 1.75
C LEU A 118 -16.16 0.34 0.93
N GLU A 119 -16.15 0.20 -0.39
CA GLU A 119 -17.08 0.89 -1.28
C GLU A 119 -18.53 0.51 -0.98
N GLN A 120 -18.81 -0.80 -0.86
CA GLN A 120 -20.15 -1.30 -0.55
C GLN A 120 -20.69 -0.75 0.77
N LEU A 121 -19.88 -0.63 1.80
CA LEU A 121 -20.28 -0.05 3.07
C LEU A 121 -20.81 1.38 2.90
N ASN A 122 -20.16 2.17 2.06
CA ASN A 122 -20.58 3.54 1.82
C ASN A 122 -21.79 3.64 0.88
N VAL A 123 -21.70 3.01 -0.29
CA VAL A 123 -22.67 3.18 -1.38
C VAL A 123 -23.93 2.33 -1.17
N VAL A 124 -23.77 1.05 -0.80
CA VAL A 124 -24.88 0.11 -0.74
C VAL A 124 -25.62 0.17 0.60
N TYR A 125 -24.87 0.24 1.68
CA TYR A 125 -25.43 0.19 3.03
C TYR A 125 -25.68 1.54 3.64
N GLY A 126 -25.21 2.62 3.00
CA GLY A 126 -25.37 3.97 3.52
C GLY A 126 -24.81 4.15 4.94
N CYS A 127 -23.82 3.32 5.32
CA CYS A 127 -23.23 3.32 6.66
C CYS A 127 -22.43 4.60 6.95
N GLY A 128 -22.68 5.67 6.19
CA GLY A 128 -22.00 6.94 6.36
C GLY A 128 -21.88 7.34 7.83
N ASN A 129 -20.71 7.78 8.23
CA ASN A 129 -20.40 8.37 9.53
C ASN A 129 -20.41 7.43 10.75
N TYR A 130 -20.40 6.11 10.59
CA TYR A 130 -20.35 5.15 11.71
C TYR A 130 -18.95 4.71 12.12
N GLY A 131 -17.93 5.46 11.76
CA GLY A 131 -16.58 5.17 12.23
C GLY A 131 -15.51 5.36 11.16
N ASN A 132 -14.32 4.98 11.56
CA ASN A 132 -13.15 5.03 10.70
C ASN A 132 -12.88 3.64 10.14
N VAL A 133 -12.48 3.61 8.88
CA VAL A 133 -11.97 2.42 8.22
C VAL A 133 -10.45 2.53 8.09
N SER A 134 -9.80 1.40 7.94
CA SER A 134 -8.39 1.31 7.68
C SER A 134 -8.16 0.50 6.41
N TYR A 135 -7.26 0.96 5.56
CA TYR A 135 -6.94 0.29 4.31
C TYR A 135 -5.45 0.38 3.99
N ALA A 136 -4.90 -0.70 3.49
CA ALA A 136 -3.56 -0.78 2.95
C ALA A 136 -3.58 -1.50 1.61
N LEU A 137 -2.80 -1.00 0.66
CA LEU A 137 -2.52 -1.62 -0.62
C LEU A 137 -1.05 -1.45 -0.94
N THR A 138 -0.43 -2.48 -1.48
CA THR A 138 0.92 -2.38 -2.05
C THR A 138 1.03 -3.23 -3.29
N GLY A 139 1.91 -2.84 -4.19
CA GLY A 139 2.18 -3.63 -5.39
C GLY A 139 3.51 -3.27 -6.03
N GLN A 140 4.03 -4.22 -6.77
CA GLN A 140 5.13 -3.95 -7.69
C GLN A 140 4.58 -3.09 -8.82
N CYS A 141 5.26 -2.00 -9.13
CA CYS A 141 4.97 -1.22 -10.33
C CYS A 141 5.37 -2.00 -11.58
N GLY A 142 4.82 -1.62 -12.72
CA GLY A 142 5.11 -2.25 -13.99
C GLY A 142 3.90 -2.26 -14.92
N PRO A 143 4.13 -2.51 -16.21
CA PRO A 143 3.06 -2.58 -17.19
C PRO A 143 2.03 -3.64 -16.81
N ARG A 144 0.75 -3.31 -16.93
CA ARG A 144 -0.38 -4.20 -16.66
C ARG A 144 -1.20 -4.41 -17.94
N GLY A 145 -1.73 -5.61 -18.11
CA GLY A 145 -2.43 -6.01 -19.34
C GLY A 145 -1.50 -6.55 -20.44
N GLY A 146 -2.03 -6.64 -21.67
CA GLY A 146 -1.24 -7.13 -22.83
C GLY A 146 -0.89 -8.62 -22.80
N GLY A 147 -1.65 -9.44 -22.05
CA GLY A 147 -1.45 -10.90 -22.00
C GLY A 147 -0.27 -11.37 -21.13
N LYS A 148 0.42 -10.47 -20.48
CA LYS A 148 1.44 -10.81 -19.48
C LYS A 148 0.83 -10.89 -18.08
N PRO A 149 1.38 -11.75 -17.18
CA PRO A 149 0.98 -11.72 -15.78
C PRO A 149 1.15 -10.31 -15.20
N ASN A 150 0.13 -9.85 -14.48
CA ASN A 150 0.23 -8.57 -13.78
C ASN A 150 1.28 -8.64 -12.67
N PRO A 151 2.01 -7.54 -12.41
CA PRO A 151 2.88 -7.44 -11.24
C PRO A 151 2.10 -7.74 -9.94
N PRO A 152 2.72 -8.39 -8.94
CA PRO A 152 2.06 -8.74 -7.70
C PRO A 152 1.57 -7.51 -6.95
N SER A 153 0.39 -7.64 -6.35
CA SER A 153 -0.21 -6.63 -5.49
C SER A 153 -1.01 -7.30 -4.38
N TYR A 154 -1.09 -6.64 -3.23
CA TYR A 154 -1.72 -7.18 -2.03
C TYR A 154 -2.45 -6.06 -1.31
N GLU A 155 -3.62 -6.37 -0.78
CA GLU A 155 -4.43 -5.41 -0.05
C GLU A 155 -4.96 -6.00 1.26
N LYS A 156 -5.31 -5.11 2.19
CA LYS A 156 -6.02 -5.44 3.42
C LYS A 156 -6.90 -4.28 3.83
N GLY A 157 -8.12 -4.59 4.21
CA GLY A 157 -9.09 -3.65 4.75
C GLY A 157 -9.51 -4.02 6.17
N SER A 158 -9.89 -3.02 6.95
CA SER A 158 -10.58 -3.19 8.22
C SER A 158 -11.72 -2.19 8.31
N ILE A 159 -12.91 -2.73 8.53
CA ILE A 159 -14.15 -1.96 8.68
C ILE A 159 -14.49 -1.67 10.14
N TYR A 160 -13.71 -2.22 11.06
CA TYR A 160 -13.90 -2.00 12.49
C TYR A 160 -13.08 -0.81 12.95
N GLY A 161 -13.75 0.22 13.42
CA GLY A 161 -13.08 1.39 13.99
C GLY A 161 -12.06 0.99 15.07
N GLY A 162 -10.87 1.53 15.00
CA GLY A 162 -9.79 1.25 15.94
C GLY A 162 -8.86 0.09 15.57
N TYR A 163 -9.20 -0.74 14.57
CA TYR A 163 -8.31 -1.80 14.10
C TYR A 163 -7.58 -1.39 12.81
N SER A 164 -6.26 -1.41 12.88
CA SER A 164 -5.42 -1.13 11.72
C SER A 164 -5.42 -2.32 10.73
N ALA A 165 -5.51 -2.02 9.44
CA ALA A 165 -5.30 -2.98 8.36
C ALA A 165 -3.80 -3.27 8.18
N LEU A 166 -3.15 -3.76 9.24
CA LEU A 166 -1.73 -4.10 9.24
C LEU A 166 -1.44 -5.17 8.18
N MET A 167 -0.50 -4.89 7.29
CA MET A 167 -0.01 -5.85 6.28
C MET A 167 1.44 -6.23 6.58
N MET A 168 1.70 -7.52 6.54
CA MET A 168 3.05 -8.09 6.69
C MET A 168 3.41 -8.84 5.42
N MET A 169 4.46 -8.39 4.76
CA MET A 169 4.94 -8.89 3.48
C MET A 169 6.45 -9.16 3.57
N SER A 170 7.00 -9.67 2.49
CA SER A 170 8.44 -9.81 2.32
C SER A 170 8.90 -9.18 1.01
N LEU A 171 10.13 -8.71 1.01
CA LEU A 171 10.85 -8.30 -0.19
C LEU A 171 11.93 -9.34 -0.47
N MET A 172 11.78 -10.05 -1.59
CA MET A 172 12.71 -11.05 -2.06
C MET A 172 13.76 -10.38 -2.95
N PRO A 173 15.05 -10.57 -2.69
CA PRO A 173 16.09 -10.11 -3.60
C PRO A 173 16.00 -10.86 -4.93
N GLY A 174 16.47 -10.24 -5.99
CA GLY A 174 16.62 -10.86 -7.29
C GLY A 174 17.65 -11.99 -7.32
N PRO A 175 17.98 -12.50 -8.51
CA PRO A 175 18.96 -13.57 -8.68
C PRO A 175 20.29 -13.25 -7.98
N ASN A 176 20.89 -14.26 -7.36
CA ASN A 176 22.15 -14.17 -6.60
C ASN A 176 22.06 -13.25 -5.36
N GLY A 177 20.87 -12.99 -4.84
CA GLY A 177 20.69 -12.13 -3.69
C GLY A 177 20.91 -10.65 -3.98
N ALA A 178 20.84 -10.21 -5.24
CA ALA A 178 21.04 -8.83 -5.65
C ALA A 178 19.72 -8.08 -5.88
N PRO A 179 19.71 -6.74 -5.79
CA PRO A 179 18.57 -5.93 -6.24
C PRO A 179 18.28 -6.14 -7.75
N PRO A 180 17.07 -5.84 -8.23
CA PRO A 180 15.94 -5.28 -7.48
C PRO A 180 15.23 -6.30 -6.60
N TYR A 181 14.57 -5.81 -5.56
CA TYR A 181 13.68 -6.60 -4.72
C TYR A 181 12.30 -6.71 -5.34
N SER A 182 11.64 -7.84 -5.10
CA SER A 182 10.26 -8.08 -5.52
C SER A 182 9.37 -8.35 -4.32
N LEU A 183 8.13 -7.87 -4.38
CA LEU A 183 7.12 -8.16 -3.37
C LEU A 183 6.75 -9.64 -3.39
N CYS A 184 6.66 -10.22 -2.19
CA CYS A 184 6.25 -11.59 -1.99
C CYS A 184 5.32 -11.68 -0.78
N ASP A 185 4.29 -12.52 -0.87
CA ASP A 185 3.46 -12.85 0.27
C ASP A 185 4.25 -13.71 1.26
N THR A 186 4.25 -13.29 2.53
CA THR A 186 4.91 -14.03 3.60
C THR A 186 4.21 -15.35 3.95
N TYR A 187 2.94 -15.50 3.59
CA TYR A 187 2.15 -16.68 3.97
C TYR A 187 2.27 -17.85 2.99
N THR A 188 2.98 -17.70 1.89
CA THR A 188 3.24 -18.80 0.95
C THR A 188 4.44 -19.70 1.34
N TRP A 189 4.97 -19.56 2.55
CA TRP A 189 5.91 -20.53 3.08
C TRP A 189 5.18 -21.84 3.39
N THR A 190 5.03 -22.68 2.40
CA THR A 190 4.97 -24.12 2.68
C THR A 190 6.36 -24.53 3.09
N SER A 191 6.50 -24.94 4.36
CA SER A 191 7.72 -25.62 4.82
C SER A 191 8.10 -26.72 3.84
N PRO A 192 9.38 -26.88 3.55
CA PRO A 192 9.85 -27.99 2.76
C PRO A 192 9.50 -29.33 3.41
#